data_644644c8861fc59f81435f734b482a3b
#
_entry.id   644644c8861fc59f81435f734b482a3b
#
_cell.length_a   1.000
_cell.length_b   1.000
_cell.length_c   1.000
_cell.angle_alpha   90.00
_cell.angle_beta   90.00
_cell.angle_gamma   90.00
#
_symmetry.space_group_name_H-M   'P 1'
#
loop_
_entity.id
_entity.type
_entity.pdbx_description
1 polymer ?
#
loop_
_entity_poly.entity_id
_entity_poly.type
_entity_poly.pdbx_seq_one_letter_code
_entity_poly.pdbx_strand_id
1 'polypeptide(L)'
;MWISVMVVFIIYAVIFILFEDYDRKNNMPLGEPSDWHLLLFSLFVMAGLGWLLYHYAKRMDERISREQQERQNQMRRELTQNIAHELKTPVASILGYTDTILDNPDISNETRQQFILRTNAQAKRLTALLQDISTLNKMDYAPEMLSKERVDISAMVADIIQESEQALASRQMAFKNYMPQDICIQGNWQLLYSIFRNLTDNAINYAGPNTTIELSADQQSDGWHFCFSDNGVGIPEEHLPRPFERFYRIDKGRSRDLGGTGLGLAIVKNAVVLHGGQITAEINKEGGLCFRFSLK
;
A
#
# COMPACT_ATOMS: atom_id res chain seq x y z
N MET A 1 23.32 -32.49 5.34
CA MET A 1 22.95 -32.46 6.77
C MET A 1 23.31 -33.74 7.51
N TRP A 2 22.80 -34.90 7.13
CA TRP A 2 23.14 -36.21 7.77
C TRP A 2 24.63 -36.56 7.72
N ILE A 3 25.32 -36.25 6.62
CA ILE A 3 26.75 -36.53 6.44
C ILE A 3 27.60 -35.74 7.44
N SER A 4 27.28 -34.49 7.71
CA SER A 4 28.00 -33.63 8.68
C SER A 4 27.83 -34.11 10.10
N VAL A 5 26.63 -34.56 10.49
CA VAL A 5 26.36 -35.15 11.80
C VAL A 5 27.08 -36.45 11.97
N MET A 6 27.11 -37.28 10.92
CA MET A 6 27.82 -38.56 10.92
C MET A 6 29.34 -38.40 11.05
N VAL A 7 29.93 -37.43 10.35
CA VAL A 7 31.37 -37.12 10.45
C VAL A 7 31.75 -36.69 11.86
N VAL A 8 30.91 -35.85 12.47
CA VAL A 8 31.09 -35.39 13.85
C VAL A 8 31.01 -36.54 14.85
N PHE A 9 30.07 -37.47 14.68
CA PHE A 9 29.97 -38.70 15.49
C PHE A 9 31.16 -39.63 15.33
N ILE A 10 31.66 -39.77 14.11
CA ILE A 10 32.85 -40.61 13.79
C ILE A 10 34.10 -40.01 14.45
N ILE A 11 34.31 -38.70 14.35
CA ILE A 11 35.45 -38.02 14.99
C ILE A 11 35.42 -38.21 16.50
N TYR A 12 34.24 -38.06 17.12
CA TYR A 12 34.09 -38.30 18.57
C TYR A 12 34.39 -39.76 18.93
N ALA A 13 33.82 -40.71 18.19
CA ALA A 13 34.07 -42.14 18.44
C ALA A 13 35.58 -42.49 18.32
N VAL A 14 36.27 -41.91 17.34
CA VAL A 14 37.73 -42.10 17.15
C VAL A 14 38.51 -41.49 18.34
N ILE A 15 38.16 -40.29 18.77
CA ILE A 15 38.81 -39.66 19.93
C ILE A 15 38.57 -40.47 21.20
N PHE A 16 37.35 -40.98 21.41
CA PHE A 16 37.01 -41.81 22.55
C PHE A 16 37.82 -43.12 22.57
N ILE A 17 37.93 -43.81 21.43
CA ILE A 17 38.71 -45.07 21.29
C ILE A 17 40.19 -44.80 21.57
N LEU A 18 40.75 -43.73 21.01
CA LEU A 18 42.17 -43.38 21.22
C LEU A 18 42.49 -43.07 22.67
N PHE A 19 41.52 -42.48 23.42
CA PHE A 19 41.67 -42.14 24.81
C PHE A 19 41.56 -43.40 25.72
N GLU A 20 40.64 -44.30 25.40
CA GLU A 20 40.51 -45.60 26.06
C GLU A 20 41.77 -46.47 25.90
N ASP A 21 42.40 -46.45 24.71
CA ASP A 21 43.65 -47.15 24.41
C ASP A 21 44.85 -46.53 25.18
N TYR A 22 44.85 -45.19 25.35
CA TYR A 22 45.85 -44.46 26.12
C TYR A 22 45.77 -44.78 27.62
N ASP A 23 44.57 -44.80 28.22
CA ASP A 23 44.35 -45.14 29.64
C ASP A 23 44.72 -46.59 29.92
N ARG A 24 44.43 -47.53 29.02
CA ARG A 24 44.80 -48.94 29.11
C ARG A 24 46.30 -49.13 29.04
N LYS A 25 47.06 -48.39 28.25
CA LYS A 25 48.53 -48.47 28.13
C LYS A 25 49.24 -47.89 29.37
N ASN A 26 48.66 -46.95 30.06
CA ASN A 26 49.29 -46.29 31.19
C ASN A 26 48.93 -46.89 32.56
N ASN A 27 48.29 -48.07 32.61
CA ASN A 27 47.89 -48.77 33.85
C ASN A 27 47.10 -47.89 34.83
N MET A 28 46.37 -46.91 34.32
CA MET A 28 45.41 -46.17 35.14
C MET A 28 44.31 -47.14 35.57
N PRO A 29 43.91 -47.19 36.88
CA PRO A 29 42.83 -48.05 37.29
C PRO A 29 41.58 -47.64 36.48
N LEU A 30 40.93 -48.65 35.87
CA LEU A 30 39.59 -48.49 35.26
C LEU A 30 38.59 -48.20 36.40
N GLY A 31 38.72 -47.00 36.96
CA GLY A 31 37.77 -46.41 37.86
C GLY A 31 36.95 -45.43 37.06
N GLU A 32 35.65 -45.46 37.26
CA GLU A 32 34.57 -44.61 36.76
C GLU A 32 34.96 -43.60 35.69
N PRO A 33 34.29 -43.54 34.53
CA PRO A 33 34.62 -42.60 33.47
C PRO A 33 34.79 -41.23 34.11
N SER A 34 36.04 -40.70 34.07
CA SER A 34 36.33 -39.44 34.75
C SER A 34 35.34 -38.40 34.25
N ASP A 35 34.79 -37.58 35.14
CA ASP A 35 33.76 -36.54 34.84
C ASP A 35 34.15 -35.66 33.67
N TRP A 36 35.42 -35.59 33.32
CA TRP A 36 35.99 -34.89 32.14
C TRP A 36 35.47 -35.38 30.79
N HIS A 37 35.24 -36.69 30.66
CA HIS A 37 34.76 -37.25 29.37
C HIS A 37 33.28 -36.85 29.14
N LEU A 38 32.51 -36.84 30.20
CA LEU A 38 31.11 -36.38 30.16
C LEU A 38 31.02 -34.87 29.88
N LEU A 39 31.94 -34.08 30.47
CA LEU A 39 32.05 -32.67 30.17
C LEU A 39 32.41 -32.36 28.74
N LEU A 40 33.45 -33.01 28.18
CA LEU A 40 33.85 -32.86 26.80
C LEU A 40 32.79 -33.32 25.82
N PHE A 41 32.06 -34.40 26.14
CA PHE A 41 30.92 -34.85 25.32
C PHE A 41 29.79 -33.87 25.32
N SER A 42 29.42 -33.32 26.50
CA SER A 42 28.37 -32.31 26.58
C SER A 42 28.70 -31.02 25.86
N LEU A 43 29.97 -30.55 25.93
CA LEU A 43 30.44 -29.37 25.18
C LEU A 43 30.40 -29.62 23.67
N PHE A 44 30.75 -30.82 23.24
CA PHE A 44 30.73 -31.20 21.82
C PHE A 44 29.31 -31.29 21.27
N VAL A 45 28.38 -31.88 22.03
CA VAL A 45 26.96 -31.94 21.68
C VAL A 45 26.34 -30.51 21.64
N MET A 46 26.68 -29.66 22.63
CA MET A 46 26.23 -28.27 22.64
C MET A 46 26.78 -27.48 21.45
N ALA A 47 28.07 -27.63 21.11
CA ALA A 47 28.66 -26.99 19.94
C ALA A 47 28.00 -27.44 18.62
N GLY A 48 27.73 -28.75 18.50
CA GLY A 48 27.02 -29.33 17.37
C GLY A 48 25.60 -28.85 17.21
N LEU A 49 24.86 -28.78 18.34
CA LEU A 49 23.51 -28.19 18.39
C LEU A 49 23.52 -26.70 18.07
N GLY A 50 24.45 -25.94 18.64
CA GLY A 50 24.61 -24.52 18.35
C GLY A 50 24.92 -24.27 16.86
N TRP A 51 25.81 -25.06 16.26
CA TRP A 51 26.11 -24.98 14.84
C TRP A 51 24.88 -25.32 13.96
N LEU A 52 24.13 -26.34 14.35
CA LEU A 52 22.92 -26.78 13.63
C LEU A 52 21.80 -25.71 13.71
N LEU A 53 21.61 -25.14 14.89
CA LEU A 53 20.65 -24.03 15.10
C LEU A 53 21.07 -22.78 14.32
N TYR A 54 22.37 -22.44 14.33
CA TYR A 54 22.88 -21.31 13.55
C TYR A 54 22.63 -21.50 12.04
N HIS A 55 22.94 -22.68 11.50
CA HIS A 55 22.70 -22.96 10.09
C HIS A 55 21.19 -23.01 9.74
N TYR A 56 20.37 -23.51 10.67
CA TYR A 56 18.91 -23.48 10.48
C TYR A 56 18.37 -22.04 10.46
N ALA A 57 18.74 -21.23 11.45
CA ALA A 57 18.35 -19.82 11.53
C ALA A 57 18.79 -19.04 10.28
N LYS A 58 20.07 -19.21 9.86
CA LYS A 58 20.58 -18.56 8.63
C LYS A 58 19.80 -18.96 7.38
N ARG A 59 19.43 -20.23 7.23
CA ARG A 59 18.61 -20.69 6.09
C ARG A 59 17.20 -20.15 6.14
N MET A 60 16.63 -20.00 7.34
CA MET A 60 15.30 -19.38 7.51
C MET A 60 15.34 -17.91 7.12
N ASP A 61 16.34 -17.15 7.57
CA ASP A 61 16.52 -15.74 7.19
C ASP A 61 16.68 -15.56 5.67
N GLU A 62 17.50 -16.41 5.03
CA GLU A 62 17.66 -16.38 3.58
C GLU A 62 16.36 -16.70 2.83
N ARG A 63 15.54 -17.63 3.33
CA ARG A 63 14.23 -17.95 2.74
C ARG A 63 13.26 -16.79 2.89
N ILE A 64 13.13 -16.23 4.11
CA ILE A 64 12.27 -15.08 4.37
C ILE A 64 12.67 -13.90 3.49
N SER A 65 13.97 -13.60 3.41
CA SER A 65 14.48 -12.52 2.57
C SER A 65 14.19 -12.73 1.08
N ARG A 66 14.35 -13.98 0.56
CA ARG A 66 14.00 -14.31 -0.83
C ARG A 66 12.51 -14.18 -1.10
N GLU A 67 11.66 -14.71 -0.22
CA GLU A 67 10.20 -14.60 -0.36
C GLU A 67 9.75 -13.14 -0.33
N GLN A 68 10.33 -12.31 0.53
CA GLN A 68 10.05 -10.88 0.57
C GLN A 68 10.47 -10.19 -0.73
N GLN A 69 11.65 -10.52 -1.25
CA GLN A 69 12.17 -9.95 -2.49
C GLN A 69 11.35 -10.39 -3.71
N GLU A 70 10.93 -11.66 -3.76
CA GLU A 70 10.05 -12.17 -4.81
C GLU A 70 8.69 -11.48 -4.78
N ARG A 71 8.08 -11.29 -3.60
CA ARG A 71 6.81 -10.55 -3.44
C ARG A 71 6.96 -9.10 -3.88
N GLN A 72 8.04 -8.42 -3.50
CA GLN A 72 8.31 -7.05 -3.97
C GLN A 72 8.46 -6.98 -5.48
N ASN A 73 9.20 -7.91 -6.09
CA ASN A 73 9.40 -7.97 -7.53
C ASN A 73 8.08 -8.27 -8.26
N GLN A 74 7.25 -9.14 -7.72
CA GLN A 74 5.93 -9.44 -8.27
C GLN A 74 5.02 -8.21 -8.23
N MET A 75 4.91 -7.55 -7.06
CA MET A 75 4.12 -6.32 -6.92
C MET A 75 4.61 -5.23 -7.89
N ARG A 76 5.92 -5.10 -8.09
CA ARG A 76 6.51 -4.15 -9.03
C ARG A 76 6.15 -4.46 -10.49
N ARG A 77 6.15 -5.75 -10.87
CA ARG A 77 5.75 -6.19 -12.21
C ARG A 77 4.27 -5.92 -12.46
N GLU A 78 3.41 -6.29 -11.51
CA GLU A 78 1.96 -6.05 -11.60
C GLU A 78 1.66 -4.55 -11.69
N LEU A 79 2.34 -3.72 -10.89
CA LEU A 79 2.24 -2.25 -10.96
C LEU A 79 2.59 -1.74 -12.36
N THR A 80 3.74 -2.17 -12.91
CA THR A 80 4.21 -1.74 -14.25
C THR A 80 3.24 -2.18 -15.35
N GLN A 81 2.71 -3.39 -15.27
CA GLN A 81 1.72 -3.90 -16.24
C GLN A 81 0.41 -3.11 -16.17
N ASN A 82 -0.08 -2.82 -14.96
CA ASN A 82 -1.29 -2.04 -14.76
C ASN A 82 -1.11 -0.59 -15.27
N ILE A 83 0.03 0.04 -15.00
CA ILE A 83 0.38 1.36 -15.55
C ILE A 83 0.33 1.34 -17.07
N ALA A 84 1.03 0.39 -17.69
CA ALA A 84 1.07 0.29 -19.15
C ALA A 84 -0.33 0.10 -19.74
N HIS A 85 -1.18 -0.72 -19.11
CA HIS A 85 -2.55 -0.96 -19.55
C HIS A 85 -3.43 0.29 -19.42
N GLU A 86 -3.35 1.00 -18.27
CA GLU A 86 -4.16 2.21 -18.02
C GLU A 86 -3.68 3.42 -18.84
N LEU A 87 -2.41 3.46 -19.27
CA LEU A 87 -1.90 4.46 -20.22
C LEU A 87 -2.31 4.15 -21.67
N LYS A 88 -2.31 2.88 -22.08
CA LYS A 88 -2.61 2.48 -23.47
C LYS A 88 -4.02 2.88 -23.90
N THR A 89 -5.01 2.74 -23.00
CA THR A 89 -6.42 3.00 -23.32
C THR A 89 -6.69 4.48 -23.70
N PRO A 90 -6.32 5.50 -22.90
CA PRO A 90 -6.55 6.90 -23.27
C PRO A 90 -5.73 7.30 -24.49
N VAL A 91 -4.49 6.81 -24.65
CA VAL A 91 -3.66 7.08 -25.83
C VAL A 91 -4.32 6.53 -27.10
N ALA A 92 -4.80 5.28 -27.10
CA ALA A 92 -5.50 4.71 -28.24
C ALA A 92 -6.80 5.47 -28.58
N SER A 93 -7.53 5.95 -27.55
CA SER A 93 -8.73 6.76 -27.76
C SER A 93 -8.40 8.13 -28.38
N ILE A 94 -7.35 8.81 -27.90
CA ILE A 94 -6.86 10.08 -28.46
C ILE A 94 -6.51 9.89 -29.94
N LEU A 95 -5.69 8.89 -30.25
CA LEU A 95 -5.29 8.57 -31.64
C LEU A 95 -6.52 8.29 -32.51
N GLY A 96 -7.44 7.41 -32.07
CA GLY A 96 -8.64 7.07 -32.82
C GLY A 96 -9.53 8.28 -33.12
N TYR A 97 -9.74 9.21 -32.18
CA TYR A 97 -10.50 10.43 -32.44
C TYR A 97 -9.76 11.38 -33.39
N THR A 98 -8.45 11.54 -33.22
CA THR A 98 -7.65 12.41 -34.12
C THR A 98 -7.56 11.84 -35.51
N ASP A 99 -7.32 10.55 -35.69
CA ASP A 99 -7.28 9.89 -37.01
C ASP A 99 -8.65 10.02 -37.72
N THR A 100 -9.77 9.79 -36.99
CA THR A 100 -11.10 9.95 -37.55
C THR A 100 -11.35 11.37 -38.06
N ILE A 101 -10.87 12.41 -37.34
CA ILE A 101 -10.98 13.81 -37.79
C ILE A 101 -10.13 14.06 -39.05
N LEU A 102 -8.91 13.51 -39.11
CA LEU A 102 -7.97 13.72 -40.19
C LEU A 102 -8.40 12.99 -41.49
N ASP A 103 -8.90 11.76 -41.35
CA ASP A 103 -9.28 10.92 -42.48
C ASP A 103 -10.65 11.30 -43.08
N ASN A 104 -11.47 12.10 -42.36
CA ASN A 104 -12.79 12.50 -42.81
C ASN A 104 -12.91 14.04 -42.85
N PRO A 105 -12.42 14.70 -43.93
CA PRO A 105 -12.49 16.16 -44.06
C PRO A 105 -13.92 16.71 -44.00
N ASP A 106 -14.90 15.93 -44.46
CA ASP A 106 -16.31 16.32 -44.60
C ASP A 106 -17.14 16.02 -43.34
N ILE A 107 -16.50 15.60 -42.24
CA ILE A 107 -17.18 15.34 -40.98
C ILE A 107 -17.91 16.61 -40.46
N SER A 108 -19.13 16.46 -39.91
CA SER A 108 -19.89 17.61 -39.44
C SER A 108 -19.13 18.36 -38.31
N ASN A 109 -19.31 19.66 -38.23
CA ASN A 109 -18.67 20.49 -37.21
C ASN A 109 -19.04 20.05 -35.79
N GLU A 110 -20.27 19.58 -35.57
CA GLU A 110 -20.74 19.08 -34.30
C GLU A 110 -19.96 17.78 -33.90
N THR A 111 -19.83 16.86 -34.85
CA THR A 111 -19.08 15.60 -34.56
C THR A 111 -17.59 15.87 -34.35
N ARG A 112 -17.00 16.78 -35.15
CA ARG A 112 -15.61 17.21 -34.98
C ARG A 112 -15.39 17.80 -33.61
N GLN A 113 -16.29 18.70 -33.16
CA GLN A 113 -16.21 19.31 -31.84
C GLN A 113 -16.35 18.28 -30.73
N GLN A 114 -17.25 17.29 -30.85
CA GLN A 114 -17.38 16.19 -29.91
C GLN A 114 -16.11 15.37 -29.78
N PHE A 115 -15.44 15.04 -30.91
CA PHE A 115 -14.18 14.30 -30.86
C PHE A 115 -13.04 15.11 -30.23
N ILE A 116 -12.96 16.43 -30.50
CA ILE A 116 -12.01 17.32 -29.81
C ILE A 116 -12.25 17.33 -28.31
N LEU A 117 -13.51 17.44 -27.84
CA LEU A 117 -13.85 17.42 -26.42
C LEU A 117 -13.49 16.07 -25.77
N ARG A 118 -13.77 14.96 -26.45
CA ARG A 118 -13.39 13.62 -25.98
C ARG A 118 -11.87 13.45 -25.92
N THR A 119 -11.13 13.92 -26.92
CA THR A 119 -9.67 13.93 -26.93
C THR A 119 -9.11 14.71 -25.75
N ASN A 120 -9.63 15.92 -25.50
CA ASN A 120 -9.22 16.74 -24.35
C ASN A 120 -9.52 16.05 -23.01
N ALA A 121 -10.67 15.40 -22.86
CA ALA A 121 -11.03 14.64 -21.66
C ALA A 121 -10.04 13.47 -21.43
N GLN A 122 -9.67 12.73 -22.48
CA GLN A 122 -8.67 11.65 -22.36
C GLN A 122 -7.27 12.17 -22.03
N ALA A 123 -6.86 13.32 -22.60
CA ALA A 123 -5.58 13.95 -22.29
C ALA A 123 -5.52 14.42 -20.82
N LYS A 124 -6.57 15.04 -20.30
CA LYS A 124 -6.68 15.40 -18.87
C LYS A 124 -6.60 14.19 -17.96
N ARG A 125 -7.29 13.10 -18.32
CA ARG A 125 -7.23 11.84 -17.58
C ARG A 125 -5.81 11.26 -17.53
N LEU A 126 -5.10 11.28 -18.69
CA LEU A 126 -3.73 10.82 -18.79
C LEU A 126 -2.80 11.63 -17.88
N THR A 127 -2.96 12.95 -17.86
CA THR A 127 -2.20 13.86 -16.99
C THR A 127 -2.44 13.53 -15.52
N ALA A 128 -3.70 13.35 -15.11
CA ALA A 128 -4.04 12.98 -13.73
C ALA A 128 -3.39 11.63 -13.33
N LEU A 129 -3.46 10.63 -14.21
CA LEU A 129 -2.84 9.32 -13.97
C LEU A 129 -1.31 9.43 -13.79
N LEU A 130 -0.63 10.24 -14.63
CA LEU A 130 0.81 10.48 -14.49
C LEU A 130 1.17 11.20 -13.20
N GLN A 131 0.34 12.15 -12.75
CA GLN A 131 0.51 12.83 -11.46
C GLN A 131 0.34 11.86 -10.29
N ASP A 132 -0.68 11.01 -10.32
CA ASP A 132 -0.93 9.98 -9.30
C ASP A 132 0.26 9.02 -9.19
N ILE A 133 0.77 8.52 -10.33
CA ILE A 133 1.95 7.64 -10.37
C ILE A 133 3.18 8.36 -9.82
N SER A 134 3.41 9.63 -10.19
CA SER A 134 4.53 10.43 -9.67
C SER A 134 4.45 10.60 -8.16
N THR A 135 3.24 10.88 -7.65
CA THR A 135 2.98 11.05 -6.21
C THR A 135 3.26 9.75 -5.45
N LEU A 136 2.75 8.61 -5.94
CA LEU A 136 3.03 7.30 -5.34
C LEU A 136 4.52 6.95 -5.36
N ASN A 137 5.22 7.22 -6.47
CA ASN A 137 6.65 6.98 -6.55
C ASN A 137 7.45 7.84 -5.54
N LYS A 138 7.10 9.11 -5.36
CA LYS A 138 7.73 9.97 -4.33
C LYS A 138 7.49 9.41 -2.92
N MET A 139 6.27 8.95 -2.62
CA MET A 139 5.95 8.35 -1.33
C MET A 139 6.72 7.03 -1.08
N ASP A 140 6.89 6.20 -2.11
CA ASP A 140 7.53 4.89 -1.99
C ASP A 140 9.06 4.95 -1.90
N TYR A 141 9.70 5.89 -2.63
CA TYR A 141 11.15 5.88 -2.85
C TYR A 141 11.90 7.08 -2.26
N ALA A 142 11.19 8.14 -1.90
CA ALA A 142 11.83 9.35 -1.38
C ALA A 142 10.96 10.06 -0.32
N PRO A 143 10.44 9.35 0.70
CA PRO A 143 9.58 9.96 1.71
C PRO A 143 10.30 11.06 2.51
N GLU A 144 11.63 10.96 2.66
CA GLU A 144 12.47 11.96 3.32
C GLU A 144 12.59 13.28 2.55
N MET A 145 12.30 13.30 1.25
CA MET A 145 12.29 14.52 0.43
C MET A 145 10.97 15.29 0.54
N LEU A 146 9.98 14.75 1.24
CA LEU A 146 8.68 15.41 1.46
C LEU A 146 8.82 16.42 2.61
N SER A 147 8.85 17.70 2.28
CA SER A 147 8.89 18.77 3.28
C SER A 147 7.65 18.73 4.16
N LYS A 148 7.85 18.85 5.48
CA LYS A 148 6.77 18.97 6.45
C LYS A 148 6.67 20.42 6.89
N GLU A 149 5.46 20.94 6.93
CA GLU A 149 5.14 22.29 7.38
C GLU A 149 3.87 22.25 8.23
N ARG A 150 3.57 23.35 8.91
CA ARG A 150 2.32 23.49 9.65
C ARG A 150 1.19 23.78 8.67
N VAL A 151 0.27 22.87 8.50
CA VAL A 151 -0.83 22.93 7.54
C VAL A 151 -2.14 23.13 8.30
N ASP A 152 -2.90 24.16 7.91
CA ASP A 152 -4.28 24.39 8.37
C ASP A 152 -5.24 23.50 7.57
N ILE A 153 -5.68 22.42 8.21
CA ILE A 153 -6.59 21.44 7.61
C ILE A 153 -7.98 22.02 7.44
N SER A 154 -8.43 22.87 8.37
CA SER A 154 -9.76 23.45 8.32
C SER A 154 -9.92 24.38 7.11
N ALA A 155 -8.93 25.23 6.86
CA ALA A 155 -8.87 26.09 5.67
C ALA A 155 -8.77 25.24 4.39
N MET A 156 -7.87 24.26 4.36
CA MET A 156 -7.69 23.35 3.20
C MET A 156 -8.99 22.64 2.81
N VAL A 157 -9.73 22.11 3.78
CA VAL A 157 -10.99 21.41 3.51
C VAL A 157 -12.05 22.41 3.03
N ALA A 158 -12.09 23.62 3.57
CA ALA A 158 -13.01 24.67 3.09
C ALA A 158 -12.75 25.00 1.61
N ASP A 159 -11.47 25.13 1.20
CA ASP A 159 -11.09 25.33 -0.20
C ASP A 159 -11.54 24.16 -1.09
N ILE A 160 -11.32 22.90 -0.66
CA ILE A 160 -11.77 21.71 -1.41
C ILE A 160 -13.30 21.69 -1.57
N ILE A 161 -14.06 22.03 -0.54
CA ILE A 161 -15.52 22.12 -0.61
C ILE A 161 -15.94 23.18 -1.64
N GLN A 162 -15.33 24.36 -1.59
CA GLN A 162 -15.61 25.46 -2.52
C GLN A 162 -15.28 25.05 -3.97
N GLU A 163 -14.11 24.44 -4.22
CA GLU A 163 -13.73 23.94 -5.55
C GLU A 163 -14.69 22.86 -6.08
N SER A 164 -15.32 22.11 -5.18
CA SER A 164 -16.24 21.01 -5.51
C SER A 164 -17.70 21.44 -5.65
N GLU A 165 -18.03 22.70 -5.33
CA GLU A 165 -19.41 23.19 -5.24
C GLU A 165 -20.22 22.95 -6.53
N GLN A 166 -19.65 23.26 -7.69
CA GLN A 166 -20.29 23.03 -8.98
C GLN A 166 -20.58 21.55 -9.25
N ALA A 167 -19.62 20.66 -8.91
CA ALA A 167 -19.76 19.22 -9.09
C ALA A 167 -20.82 18.65 -8.14
N LEU A 168 -20.84 19.09 -6.90
CA LEU A 168 -21.85 18.73 -5.90
C LEU A 168 -23.25 19.18 -6.35
N ALA A 169 -23.39 20.44 -6.74
CA ALA A 169 -24.66 20.99 -7.22
C ALA A 169 -25.19 20.25 -8.45
N SER A 170 -24.33 19.92 -9.43
CA SER A 170 -24.72 19.18 -10.64
C SER A 170 -25.30 17.80 -10.36
N ARG A 171 -24.96 17.21 -9.20
CA ARG A 171 -25.44 15.90 -8.73
C ARG A 171 -26.44 15.98 -7.59
N GLN A 172 -26.87 17.17 -7.21
CA GLN A 172 -27.77 17.42 -6.07
C GLN A 172 -27.24 16.84 -4.75
N MET A 173 -25.91 16.90 -4.59
CA MET A 173 -25.22 16.41 -3.38
C MET A 173 -24.97 17.57 -2.41
N ALA A 174 -24.98 17.25 -1.11
CA ALA A 174 -24.63 18.17 -0.04
C ALA A 174 -23.31 17.75 0.63
N PHE A 175 -22.51 18.73 1.05
CA PHE A 175 -21.34 18.49 1.89
C PHE A 175 -21.55 19.18 3.25
N LYS A 176 -21.51 18.38 4.33
CA LYS A 176 -21.63 18.86 5.71
C LYS A 176 -20.30 18.70 6.42
N ASN A 177 -19.70 19.82 6.77
CA ASN A 177 -18.46 19.86 7.51
C ASN A 177 -18.72 20.10 8.99
N TYR A 178 -18.46 19.08 9.82
CA TYR A 178 -18.59 19.12 11.28
C TYR A 178 -17.24 19.18 11.99
N MET A 179 -16.16 19.44 11.26
CA MET A 179 -14.83 19.56 11.87
C MET A 179 -14.75 20.81 12.77
N PRO A 180 -13.98 20.75 13.86
CA PRO A 180 -13.55 21.94 14.57
C PRO A 180 -12.83 22.92 13.66
N GLN A 181 -12.88 24.20 14.01
CA GLN A 181 -12.06 25.22 13.37
C GLN A 181 -10.60 25.12 13.89
N ASP A 182 -9.64 25.60 13.10
CA ASP A 182 -8.23 25.70 13.49
C ASP A 182 -7.48 24.36 13.69
N ILE A 183 -7.85 23.31 12.97
CA ILE A 183 -7.10 22.06 12.97
C ILE A 183 -5.78 22.27 12.20
N CYS A 184 -4.65 22.23 12.93
CA CYS A 184 -3.32 22.32 12.34
C CYS A 184 -2.54 21.01 12.53
N ILE A 185 -1.92 20.52 11.45
CA ILE A 185 -1.12 19.29 11.45
C ILE A 185 0.26 19.58 10.83
N GLN A 186 1.30 18.98 11.41
CA GLN A 186 2.65 19.00 10.82
C GLN A 186 2.73 17.95 9.72
N GLY A 187 2.80 18.38 8.46
CA GLY A 187 2.77 17.44 7.35
C GLY A 187 3.11 18.05 6.01
N ASN A 188 3.09 17.25 4.98
CA ASN A 188 3.27 17.72 3.62
C ASN A 188 1.92 18.19 3.06
N TRP A 189 1.86 19.47 2.67
CA TRP A 189 0.62 20.10 2.19
C TRP A 189 -0.02 19.33 1.02
N GLN A 190 0.77 18.92 0.03
CA GLN A 190 0.27 18.23 -1.16
C GLN A 190 -0.35 16.87 -0.83
N LEU A 191 0.26 16.14 0.11
CA LEU A 191 -0.24 14.83 0.53
C LEU A 191 -1.50 14.96 1.39
N LEU A 192 -1.52 15.92 2.31
CA LEU A 192 -2.71 16.21 3.12
C LEU A 192 -3.88 16.66 2.24
N TYR A 193 -3.65 17.57 1.30
CA TYR A 193 -4.64 17.96 0.30
C TYR A 193 -5.14 16.75 -0.50
N SER A 194 -4.24 15.87 -0.93
CA SER A 194 -4.62 14.69 -1.71
C SER A 194 -5.52 13.72 -0.93
N ILE A 195 -5.41 13.63 0.42
CA ILE A 195 -6.30 12.82 1.25
C ILE A 195 -7.75 13.29 1.08
N PHE A 196 -8.02 14.54 1.44
CA PHE A 196 -9.37 15.08 1.44
C PHE A 196 -9.94 15.23 0.02
N ARG A 197 -9.11 15.64 -0.94
CA ARG A 197 -9.51 15.75 -2.34
C ARG A 197 -9.92 14.41 -2.93
N ASN A 198 -9.11 13.36 -2.77
CA ASN A 198 -9.45 12.03 -3.31
C ASN A 198 -10.68 11.42 -2.65
N LEU A 199 -10.88 11.62 -1.33
CA LEU A 199 -12.10 11.18 -0.65
C LEU A 199 -13.33 11.92 -1.17
N THR A 200 -13.23 13.24 -1.36
CA THR A 200 -14.32 14.06 -1.90
C THR A 200 -14.66 13.66 -3.35
N ASP A 201 -13.66 13.54 -4.22
CA ASP A 201 -13.84 13.11 -5.60
C ASP A 201 -14.43 11.71 -5.69
N ASN A 202 -14.00 10.80 -4.78
CA ASN A 202 -14.56 9.45 -4.70
C ASN A 202 -16.06 9.48 -4.34
N ALA A 203 -16.45 10.22 -3.33
CA ALA A 203 -17.86 10.36 -2.95
C ALA A 203 -18.69 10.99 -4.08
N ILE A 204 -18.23 12.09 -4.68
CA ILE A 204 -18.92 12.73 -5.82
C ILE A 204 -19.12 11.76 -6.97
N ASN A 205 -18.12 10.93 -7.30
CA ASN A 205 -18.19 10.04 -8.45
C ASN A 205 -19.00 8.77 -8.20
N TYR A 206 -19.00 8.24 -6.98
CA TYR A 206 -19.49 6.88 -6.72
C TYR A 206 -20.65 6.78 -5.73
N ALA A 207 -20.88 7.76 -4.84
CA ALA A 207 -21.98 7.68 -3.87
C ALA A 207 -23.38 7.72 -4.54
N GLY A 208 -23.49 8.36 -5.69
CA GLY A 208 -24.75 8.56 -6.40
C GLY A 208 -25.32 9.97 -6.22
N PRO A 209 -26.36 10.35 -7.00
CA PRO A 209 -27.02 11.65 -6.85
C PRO A 209 -27.86 11.70 -5.57
N ASN A 210 -28.20 12.93 -5.14
CA ASN A 210 -29.02 13.22 -3.95
C ASN A 210 -28.42 12.67 -2.64
N THR A 211 -27.09 12.57 -2.55
CA THR A 211 -26.39 12.06 -1.37
C THR A 211 -25.76 13.19 -0.58
N THR A 212 -25.48 12.90 0.70
CA THR A 212 -24.79 13.81 1.61
C THR A 212 -23.43 13.25 1.97
N ILE A 213 -22.39 14.08 1.85
CA ILE A 213 -21.05 13.80 2.37
C ILE A 213 -20.96 14.48 3.74
N GLU A 214 -20.43 13.75 4.72
CA GLU A 214 -20.22 14.26 6.07
C GLU A 214 -18.74 14.06 6.47
N LEU A 215 -18.13 15.13 7.00
CA LEU A 215 -16.78 15.09 7.52
C LEU A 215 -16.76 15.60 8.96
N SER A 216 -16.24 14.79 9.86
CA SER A 216 -16.02 15.16 11.26
C SER A 216 -14.61 14.84 11.69
N ALA A 217 -14.13 15.49 12.75
CA ALA A 217 -12.81 15.24 13.34
C ALA A 217 -12.86 15.41 14.86
N ASP A 218 -12.16 14.52 15.57
CA ASP A 218 -11.99 14.53 17.01
C ASP A 218 -10.51 14.46 17.37
N GLN A 219 -10.09 15.28 18.34
CA GLN A 219 -8.73 15.23 18.86
C GLN A 219 -8.60 14.15 19.93
N GLN A 220 -7.65 13.23 19.75
CA GLN A 220 -7.33 12.19 20.71
C GLN A 220 -5.87 12.31 21.19
N SER A 221 -5.46 11.46 22.13
CA SER A 221 -4.10 11.49 22.69
C SER A 221 -3.00 11.18 21.68
N ASP A 222 -3.32 10.47 20.59
CA ASP A 222 -2.40 10.02 19.55
C ASP A 222 -2.49 10.81 18.23
N GLY A 223 -3.34 11.87 18.19
CA GLY A 223 -3.51 12.74 17.02
C GLY A 223 -4.97 13.09 16.72
N TRP A 224 -5.20 13.59 15.52
CA TRP A 224 -6.54 13.89 15.01
C TRP A 224 -7.14 12.68 14.33
N HIS A 225 -8.37 12.32 14.71
CA HIS A 225 -9.16 11.26 14.12
C HIS A 225 -10.28 11.83 13.27
N PHE A 226 -10.32 11.43 12.01
CA PHE A 226 -11.28 11.91 11.02
C PHE A 226 -12.27 10.80 10.65
N CYS A 227 -13.52 11.18 10.43
CA CYS A 227 -14.54 10.35 9.83
C CYS A 227 -15.10 11.07 8.60
N PHE A 228 -14.82 10.53 7.42
CA PHE A 228 -15.36 10.99 6.14
C PHE A 228 -16.35 9.96 5.65
N SER A 229 -17.63 10.32 5.53
CA SER A 229 -18.70 9.40 5.18
C SER A 229 -19.65 9.98 4.13
N ASP A 230 -20.26 9.08 3.37
CA ASP A 230 -21.40 9.39 2.52
C ASP A 230 -22.59 8.46 2.87
N ASN A 231 -23.78 8.86 2.48
CA ASN A 231 -24.99 8.05 2.59
C ASN A 231 -25.44 7.50 1.23
N GLY A 232 -24.48 7.22 0.35
CA GLY A 232 -24.74 6.74 -1.00
C GLY A 232 -24.95 5.22 -1.10
N VAL A 233 -24.66 4.67 -2.28
CA VAL A 233 -24.92 3.26 -2.58
C VAL A 233 -23.95 2.28 -1.88
N GLY A 234 -22.86 2.78 -1.29
CA GLY A 234 -21.84 1.95 -0.66
C GLY A 234 -21.16 0.97 -1.63
N ILE A 235 -20.52 -0.05 -1.04
CA ILE A 235 -19.87 -1.13 -1.78
C ILE A 235 -20.23 -2.49 -1.13
N PRO A 236 -20.22 -3.62 -1.87
CA PRO A 236 -20.39 -4.95 -1.29
C PRO A 236 -19.27 -5.24 -0.25
N GLU A 237 -19.62 -5.96 0.82
CA GLU A 237 -18.71 -6.26 1.94
C GLU A 237 -17.42 -6.96 1.49
N GLU A 238 -17.51 -7.82 0.48
CA GLU A 238 -16.35 -8.53 -0.09
C GLU A 238 -15.27 -7.62 -0.65
N HIS A 239 -15.61 -6.37 -0.97
CA HIS A 239 -14.70 -5.36 -1.49
C HIS A 239 -14.06 -4.48 -0.41
N LEU A 240 -14.59 -4.48 0.83
CA LEU A 240 -14.09 -3.64 1.94
C LEU A 240 -12.60 -3.84 2.28
N PRO A 241 -12.00 -5.03 2.16
CA PRO A 241 -10.57 -5.19 2.41
C PRO A 241 -9.66 -4.56 1.35
N ARG A 242 -10.20 -4.26 0.16
CA ARG A 242 -9.44 -3.97 -1.05
C ARG A 242 -9.48 -2.53 -1.59
N PRO A 243 -10.27 -1.59 -1.08
CA PRO A 243 -10.46 -0.28 -1.72
C PRO A 243 -9.15 0.54 -1.81
N PHE A 244 -8.16 0.24 -0.97
CA PHE A 244 -6.84 0.89 -0.96
C PHE A 244 -5.78 0.19 -1.82
N GLU A 245 -6.12 -0.92 -2.51
CA GLU A 245 -5.21 -1.56 -3.45
C GLU A 245 -5.05 -0.69 -4.71
N ARG A 246 -3.83 -0.62 -5.24
CA ARG A 246 -3.53 0.17 -6.46
C ARG A 246 -4.25 -0.43 -7.65
N PHE A 247 -4.90 0.42 -8.47
CA PHE A 247 -5.69 0.07 -9.66
C PHE A 247 -6.91 -0.81 -9.36
N TYR A 248 -7.27 -0.99 -8.08
CA TYR A 248 -8.46 -1.73 -7.73
C TYR A 248 -9.72 -0.94 -8.07
N ARG A 249 -10.70 -1.62 -8.67
CA ARG A 249 -12.01 -1.09 -9.04
C ARG A 249 -13.03 -2.20 -9.00
N ILE A 250 -14.19 -1.92 -8.42
CA ILE A 250 -15.31 -2.87 -8.34
C ILE A 250 -15.91 -3.07 -9.74
N ASP A 251 -16.14 -1.97 -10.47
CA ASP A 251 -16.64 -1.98 -11.85
C ASP A 251 -15.67 -1.22 -12.78
N LYS A 252 -14.94 -1.97 -13.61
CA LYS A 252 -13.96 -1.42 -14.53
C LYS A 252 -14.56 -0.56 -15.65
N GLY A 253 -15.81 -0.85 -16.07
CA GLY A 253 -16.52 -0.11 -17.11
C GLY A 253 -16.97 1.26 -16.62
N ARG A 254 -17.83 1.29 -15.63
CA ARG A 254 -18.43 2.51 -15.06
C ARG A 254 -17.37 3.47 -14.50
N SER A 255 -16.34 2.93 -13.87
CA SER A 255 -15.24 3.75 -13.32
C SER A 255 -14.38 4.41 -14.39
N ARG A 256 -14.28 3.84 -15.61
CA ARG A 256 -13.57 4.46 -16.73
C ARG A 256 -14.32 5.68 -17.27
N ASP A 257 -15.62 5.60 -17.36
CA ASP A 257 -16.48 6.70 -17.85
C ASP A 257 -16.46 7.88 -16.87
N LEU A 258 -16.31 7.63 -15.57
CA LEU A 258 -16.20 8.65 -14.53
C LEU A 258 -14.77 9.19 -14.33
N GLY A 259 -13.79 8.73 -15.13
CA GLY A 259 -12.43 9.26 -15.14
C GLY A 259 -11.51 8.78 -13.99
N GLY A 260 -11.96 7.85 -13.16
CA GLY A 260 -11.16 7.35 -12.04
C GLY A 260 -9.88 6.65 -12.49
N THR A 261 -8.74 6.88 -11.81
CA THR A 261 -7.45 6.24 -12.07
C THR A 261 -7.30 4.89 -11.36
N GLY A 262 -8.05 4.67 -10.27
CA GLY A 262 -7.90 3.55 -9.35
C GLY A 262 -6.68 3.68 -8.44
N LEU A 263 -6.06 4.87 -8.40
CA LEU A 263 -4.91 5.17 -7.54
C LEU A 263 -5.26 6.09 -6.37
N GLY A 264 -6.36 6.84 -6.45
CA GLY A 264 -6.72 7.85 -5.46
C GLY A 264 -6.78 7.33 -4.03
N LEU A 265 -7.50 6.23 -3.77
CA LEU A 265 -7.57 5.65 -2.41
C LEU A 265 -6.24 5.01 -1.95
N ALA A 266 -5.42 4.50 -2.86
CA ALA A 266 -4.06 4.06 -2.53
C ALA A 266 -3.16 5.25 -2.13
N ILE A 267 -3.31 6.40 -2.79
CA ILE A 267 -2.65 7.66 -2.42
C ILE A 267 -3.11 8.08 -1.03
N VAL A 268 -4.42 8.07 -0.75
CA VAL A 268 -4.96 8.38 0.58
C VAL A 268 -4.31 7.52 1.65
N LYS A 269 -4.29 6.19 1.48
CA LYS A 269 -3.69 5.27 2.46
C LYS A 269 -2.22 5.57 2.70
N ASN A 270 -1.43 5.73 1.63
CA ASN A 270 0.00 6.00 1.76
C ASN A 270 0.25 7.38 2.42
N ALA A 271 -0.52 8.40 2.06
CA ALA A 271 -0.42 9.72 2.67
C ALA A 271 -0.73 9.68 4.18
N VAL A 272 -1.81 8.99 4.58
CA VAL A 272 -2.16 8.78 6.00
C VAL A 272 -1.03 8.08 6.75
N VAL A 273 -0.48 6.99 6.19
CA VAL A 273 0.63 6.24 6.82
C VAL A 273 1.89 7.10 6.96
N LEU A 274 2.24 7.92 5.96
CA LEU A 274 3.38 8.84 6.02
C LEU A 274 3.22 9.95 7.08
N HIS A 275 1.96 10.25 7.46
CA HIS A 275 1.65 11.15 8.57
C HIS A 275 1.41 10.41 9.90
N GLY A 276 1.92 9.17 10.02
CA GLY A 276 1.89 8.36 11.25
C GLY A 276 0.52 7.82 11.63
N GLY A 277 -0.46 7.87 10.71
CA GLY A 277 -1.82 7.44 10.94
C GLY A 277 -2.16 6.07 10.37
N GLN A 278 -3.43 5.72 10.50
CA GLN A 278 -4.05 4.52 9.93
C GLN A 278 -5.36 4.90 9.27
N ILE A 279 -5.81 4.13 8.28
CA ILE A 279 -7.10 4.32 7.62
C ILE A 279 -7.84 2.99 7.46
N THR A 280 -9.16 3.03 7.67
CA THR A 280 -10.09 1.92 7.44
C THR A 280 -11.27 2.37 6.59
N ALA A 281 -11.91 1.42 5.91
CA ALA A 281 -13.16 1.63 5.20
C ALA A 281 -14.25 0.73 5.80
N GLU A 282 -15.43 1.28 6.02
CA GLU A 282 -16.56 0.61 6.63
C GLU A 282 -17.84 0.99 5.87
N ILE A 283 -18.86 0.12 5.91
CA ILE A 283 -20.20 0.49 5.42
C ILE A 283 -20.85 1.37 6.47
N ASN A 284 -21.38 2.52 6.04
CA ASN A 284 -22.15 3.40 6.89
C ASN A 284 -23.49 2.76 7.28
N LYS A 285 -24.02 3.07 8.46
CA LYS A 285 -25.33 2.57 8.92
C LYS A 285 -26.48 2.93 7.97
N GLU A 286 -26.35 4.01 7.23
CA GLU A 286 -27.33 4.51 6.25
C GLU A 286 -27.12 3.92 4.84
N GLY A 287 -26.14 3.03 4.66
CA GLY A 287 -25.88 2.28 3.41
C GLY A 287 -24.68 2.76 2.60
N GLY A 288 -24.14 3.96 2.83
CA GLY A 288 -22.98 4.51 2.13
C GLY A 288 -21.62 3.99 2.67
N LEU A 289 -20.56 4.68 2.32
CA LEU A 289 -19.20 4.32 2.71
C LEU A 289 -18.65 5.30 3.75
N CYS A 290 -17.92 4.79 4.74
CA CYS A 290 -17.26 5.59 5.76
C CYS A 290 -15.76 5.26 5.76
N PHE A 291 -14.93 6.29 5.66
CA PHE A 291 -13.47 6.21 5.84
C PHE A 291 -13.10 6.83 7.18
N ARG A 292 -12.52 6.02 8.07
CA ARG A 292 -11.97 6.49 9.35
C ARG A 292 -10.46 6.50 9.27
N PHE A 293 -9.84 7.64 9.59
CA PHE A 293 -8.40 7.75 9.55
C PHE A 293 -7.87 8.69 10.63
N SER A 294 -6.59 8.53 10.98
CA SER A 294 -5.89 9.40 11.93
C SER A 294 -4.71 10.10 11.27
N LEU A 295 -4.35 11.28 11.78
CA LEU A 295 -3.16 12.05 11.38
C LEU A 295 -2.45 12.55 12.65
N LYS A 296 -1.10 12.49 12.67
CA LYS A 296 -0.28 12.86 13.83
C LYS A 296 0.55 14.10 13.56
#